data_24a973773a8c5bd256f4e96042423563
#
_entry.id   24a973773a8c5bd256f4e96042423563
#
_cell.length_a   1.000
_cell.length_b   1.000
_cell.length_c   1.000
_cell.angle_alpha   90.00
_cell.angle_beta   90.00
_cell.angle_gamma   90.00
#
_symmetry.space_group_name_H-M   'P 1'
#
loop_
_entity.id
_entity.type
_entity.pdbx_description
1 polymer ?
#
loop_
_entity_poly.entity_id
_entity_poly.type
_entity_poly.pdbx_seq_one_letter_code
_entity_poly.pdbx_strand_id
1 'polypeptide(L)'
;TAYSKKETADYSVITTWGVFYPTEDAGPNLILMDMRKGRWDFPDLKRIAKDLYTYWQPDNVLIEAKATGTTLQQELRRMGIPVTMYSPGGRRAGHDKVSRANAVAPMFESGMIWATEDHWAQEVIEECAAFPNGDNDDIVDSTTQALLRFRAGNFISLQSDEEDESSDESLVPEYY
;
A
#
# COMPACT_ATOMS: atom_id res chain seq x y z
N THR A 1 -29.01 18.49 -7.45
CA THR A 1 -27.67 18.98 -7.87
C THR A 1 -26.53 18.42 -7.01
N ALA A 2 -26.75 17.95 -5.78
CA ALA A 2 -25.74 17.31 -4.95
C ALA A 2 -25.49 15.83 -5.37
N TYR A 3 -26.47 15.17 -5.98
CA TYR A 3 -26.38 13.77 -6.43
C TYR A 3 -25.44 13.58 -7.63
N SER A 4 -25.37 14.55 -8.53
CA SER A 4 -24.54 14.47 -9.75
C SER A 4 -23.03 14.61 -9.50
N LYS A 5 -22.59 15.19 -8.37
CA LYS A 5 -21.17 15.34 -8.06
C LYS A 5 -20.53 14.05 -7.53
N LYS A 6 -21.30 13.15 -6.91
CA LYS A 6 -20.78 11.85 -6.43
C LYS A 6 -20.59 10.82 -7.55
N GLU A 7 -21.36 10.91 -8.63
CA GLU A 7 -21.24 9.97 -9.75
C GLU A 7 -20.01 10.21 -10.64
N THR A 8 -19.44 11.42 -10.60
CA THR A 8 -18.27 11.79 -11.40
C THR A 8 -16.94 11.76 -10.63
N ALA A 9 -16.96 11.48 -9.33
CA ALA A 9 -15.76 11.32 -8.54
C ALA A 9 -15.13 9.94 -8.78
N ASP A 10 -13.81 9.90 -8.95
CA ASP A 10 -13.06 8.65 -9.00
C ASP A 10 -13.19 7.90 -7.66
N TYR A 11 -13.01 6.59 -7.70
CA TYR A 11 -12.97 5.79 -6.48
C TYR A 11 -11.77 6.19 -5.62
N SER A 12 -11.99 6.18 -4.32
CA SER A 12 -10.93 6.23 -3.32
C SER A 12 -10.91 4.89 -2.58
N VAL A 13 -9.73 4.33 -2.42
CA VAL A 13 -9.53 3.07 -1.71
C VAL A 13 -8.58 3.33 -0.52
N ILE A 14 -8.96 2.78 0.63
CA ILE A 14 -8.14 2.78 1.84
C ILE A 14 -8.00 1.33 2.28
N THR A 15 -6.77 0.83 2.38
CA THR A 15 -6.45 -0.50 2.89
C THR A 15 -5.70 -0.38 4.22
N THR A 16 -6.02 -1.24 5.19
CA THR A 16 -5.34 -1.30 6.48
C THR A 16 -4.57 -2.60 6.59
N TRP A 17 -3.29 -2.51 6.89
CA TRP A 17 -2.36 -3.62 6.92
C TRP A 17 -1.68 -3.76 8.26
N GLY A 18 -1.44 -5.00 8.68
CA GLY A 18 -0.66 -5.34 9.86
C GLY A 18 0.50 -6.27 9.53
N VAL A 19 1.56 -6.20 10.34
CA VAL A 19 2.66 -7.18 10.34
C VAL A 19 2.40 -8.19 11.45
N PHE A 20 2.57 -9.46 11.16
CA PHE A 20 2.44 -10.52 12.15
C PHE A 20 3.44 -11.64 11.88
N TYR A 21 3.67 -12.47 12.88
CA TYR A 21 4.55 -13.63 12.81
C TYR A 21 3.72 -14.90 12.96
N PRO A 22 3.61 -15.76 11.92
CA PRO A 22 2.77 -16.98 11.98
C PRO A 22 3.21 -17.97 13.06
N THR A 23 4.52 -18.05 13.33
CA THR A 23 5.14 -18.82 14.42
C THR A 23 6.32 -18.05 14.99
N GLU A 24 6.84 -18.46 16.17
CA GLU A 24 7.99 -17.80 16.80
C GLU A 24 9.24 -17.80 15.93
N ASP A 25 9.42 -18.85 15.10
CA ASP A 25 10.58 -19.01 14.20
C ASP A 25 10.32 -18.51 12.76
N ALA A 26 9.11 -18.05 12.46
CA ALA A 26 8.77 -17.55 11.13
C ALA A 26 9.18 -16.09 10.95
N GLY A 27 9.54 -15.74 9.72
CA GLY A 27 9.68 -14.35 9.32
C GLY A 27 8.35 -13.57 9.37
N PRO A 28 8.40 -12.23 9.29
CA PRO A 28 7.22 -11.38 9.30
C PRO A 28 6.36 -11.61 8.06
N ASN A 29 5.05 -11.71 8.27
CA ASN A 29 4.05 -11.76 7.22
C ASN A 29 3.15 -10.52 7.30
N LEU A 30 2.41 -10.25 6.24
CA LEU A 30 1.47 -9.14 6.17
C LEU A 30 0.03 -9.65 6.13
N ILE A 31 -0.83 -9.00 6.87
CA ILE A 31 -2.27 -9.27 6.85
C ILE A 31 -3.04 -8.01 6.46
N LEU A 32 -3.90 -8.14 5.47
CA LEU A 32 -4.91 -7.13 5.14
C LEU A 32 -6.05 -7.24 6.16
N MET A 33 -6.23 -6.19 6.95
CA MET A 33 -7.14 -6.14 8.10
C MET A 33 -8.46 -5.44 7.79
N ASP A 34 -8.46 -4.48 6.85
CA ASP A 34 -9.66 -3.76 6.41
C ASP A 34 -9.46 -3.16 5.02
N MET A 35 -10.56 -3.01 4.29
CA MET A 35 -10.61 -2.29 3.03
C MET A 35 -11.88 -1.46 2.94
N ARG A 36 -11.72 -0.20 2.59
CA ARG A 36 -12.82 0.73 2.31
C ARG A 36 -12.67 1.27 0.91
N LYS A 37 -13.71 1.14 0.12
CA LYS A 37 -13.79 1.66 -1.26
C LYS A 37 -15.06 2.46 -1.44
N GLY A 38 -14.95 3.62 -2.05
CA GLY A 38 -16.11 4.48 -2.29
C GLY A 38 -15.78 5.73 -3.09
N ARG A 39 -16.81 6.36 -3.60
CA ARG A 39 -16.74 7.68 -4.23
C ARG A 39 -17.10 8.73 -3.20
N TRP A 40 -16.09 9.23 -2.51
CA TRP A 40 -16.25 10.20 -1.42
C TRP A 40 -15.85 11.59 -1.86
N ASP A 41 -16.59 12.58 -1.39
CA ASP A 41 -16.10 13.95 -1.42
C ASP A 41 -15.01 14.14 -0.34
N PHE A 42 -14.29 15.26 -0.42
CA PHE A 42 -13.15 15.49 0.47
C PHE A 42 -13.51 15.47 1.98
N PRO A 43 -14.62 16.07 2.44
CA PRO A 43 -15.04 15.97 3.83
C PRO A 43 -15.30 14.53 4.29
N ASP A 44 -15.97 13.72 3.47
CA ASP A 44 -16.23 12.31 3.76
C ASP A 44 -14.94 11.50 3.80
N LEU A 45 -14.05 11.67 2.81
CA LEU A 45 -12.75 10.99 2.77
C LEU A 45 -11.93 11.31 4.02
N LYS A 46 -11.87 12.58 4.43
CA LYS A 46 -11.16 13.01 5.65
C LYS A 46 -11.75 12.36 6.90
N ARG A 47 -13.09 12.33 7.01
CA ARG A 47 -13.78 11.69 8.13
C ARG A 47 -13.48 10.21 8.20
N ILE A 48 -13.61 9.49 7.08
CA ILE A 48 -13.37 8.05 7.00
C ILE A 48 -11.91 7.73 7.36
N ALA A 49 -10.95 8.46 6.82
CA ALA A 49 -9.54 8.27 7.13
C ALA A 49 -9.25 8.48 8.63
N LYS A 50 -9.85 9.51 9.25
CA LYS A 50 -9.75 9.76 10.70
C LYS A 50 -10.39 8.63 11.51
N ASP A 51 -11.58 8.17 11.14
CA ASP A 51 -12.31 7.12 11.84
C ASP A 51 -11.52 5.80 11.80
N LEU A 52 -10.96 5.44 10.65
CA LEU A 52 -10.08 4.27 10.48
C LEU A 52 -8.80 4.40 11.30
N TYR A 53 -8.16 5.57 11.30
CA TYR A 53 -7.00 5.83 12.15
C TYR A 53 -7.33 5.65 13.63
N THR A 54 -8.46 6.18 14.08
CA THR A 54 -8.90 6.06 15.48
C THR A 54 -9.21 4.61 15.86
N TYR A 55 -9.77 3.83 14.95
CA TYR A 55 -10.13 2.43 15.20
C TYR A 55 -8.91 1.50 15.20
N TRP A 56 -8.05 1.59 14.17
CA TRP A 56 -6.93 0.69 13.98
C TRP A 56 -5.64 1.13 14.66
N GLN A 57 -5.51 2.42 15.01
CA GLN A 57 -4.31 2.99 15.65
C GLN A 57 -3.00 2.64 14.90
N PRO A 58 -2.93 2.80 13.56
CA PRO A 58 -1.74 2.41 12.82
C PRO A 58 -0.55 3.31 13.16
N ASP A 59 0.66 2.75 13.06
CA ASP A 59 1.91 3.50 13.24
C ASP A 59 2.09 4.62 12.20
N ASN A 60 1.51 4.45 11.02
CA ASN A 60 1.62 5.42 9.93
C ASN A 60 0.46 5.33 8.94
N VAL A 61 0.13 6.46 8.32
CA VAL A 61 -0.82 6.56 7.21
C VAL A 61 -0.05 6.89 5.94
N LEU A 62 -0.16 6.05 4.93
CA LEU A 62 0.46 6.26 3.62
C LEU A 62 -0.55 6.90 2.67
N ILE A 63 -0.18 8.01 2.04
CA ILE A 63 -1.07 8.72 1.10
C ILE A 63 -0.32 8.98 -0.21
N GLU A 64 -0.96 8.66 -1.33
CA GLU A 64 -0.42 8.97 -2.65
C GLU A 64 -0.32 10.49 -2.88
N ALA A 65 0.82 10.94 -3.41
CA ALA A 65 1.10 12.35 -3.68
C ALA A 65 0.37 12.86 -4.94
N LYS A 66 -0.95 12.85 -4.89
CA LYS A 66 -1.85 13.52 -5.84
C LYS A 66 -2.44 14.78 -5.19
N ALA A 67 -3.09 15.64 -5.96
CA ALA A 67 -3.62 16.93 -5.47
C ALA A 67 -4.52 16.76 -4.22
N THR A 68 -5.49 15.84 -4.27
CA THR A 68 -6.38 15.50 -3.14
C THR A 68 -5.60 14.93 -1.95
N GLY A 69 -4.60 14.07 -2.22
CA GLY A 69 -3.76 13.46 -1.19
C GLY A 69 -2.92 14.48 -0.43
N THR A 70 -2.40 15.50 -1.10
CA THR A 70 -1.65 16.58 -0.44
C THR A 70 -2.52 17.37 0.53
N THR A 71 -3.75 17.68 0.15
CA THR A 71 -4.69 18.37 1.02
C THR A 71 -5.10 17.48 2.20
N LEU A 72 -5.36 16.20 1.96
CA LEU A 72 -5.69 15.23 3.00
C LEU A 72 -4.54 15.07 4.01
N GLN A 73 -3.30 14.98 3.54
CA GLN A 73 -2.12 14.94 4.39
C GLN A 73 -2.06 16.13 5.36
N GLN A 74 -2.25 17.35 4.83
CA GLN A 74 -2.19 18.57 5.66
C GLN A 74 -3.24 18.54 6.77
N GLU A 75 -4.47 18.13 6.43
CA GLU A 75 -5.56 18.05 7.38
C GLU A 75 -5.34 16.98 8.45
N LEU A 76 -4.91 15.77 8.06
CA LEU A 76 -4.62 14.68 9.01
C LEU A 76 -3.45 15.02 9.92
N ARG A 77 -2.38 15.64 9.40
CA ARG A 77 -1.25 16.11 10.23
C ARG A 77 -1.66 17.17 11.26
N ARG A 78 -2.56 18.08 10.90
CA ARG A 78 -3.14 19.05 11.86
C ARG A 78 -3.89 18.38 13.01
N MET A 79 -4.40 17.16 12.78
CA MET A 79 -5.06 16.34 13.81
C MET A 79 -4.06 15.46 14.60
N GLY A 80 -2.75 15.59 14.36
CA GLY A 80 -1.72 14.80 15.02
C GLY A 80 -1.51 13.39 14.44
N ILE A 81 -2.11 13.10 13.26
CA ILE A 81 -1.99 11.79 12.61
C ILE A 81 -0.68 11.72 11.83
N PRO A 82 0.18 10.69 12.03
CA PRO A 82 1.41 10.52 11.29
C PRO A 82 1.11 10.12 9.85
N VAL A 83 1.52 10.94 8.90
CA VAL A 83 1.30 10.71 7.46
C VAL A 83 2.60 10.76 6.69
N THR A 84 2.83 9.74 5.87
CA THR A 84 3.89 9.67 4.87
C THR A 84 3.30 9.82 3.48
N MET A 85 3.92 10.66 2.65
CA MET A 85 3.52 10.78 1.25
C MET A 85 4.25 9.75 0.40
N TYR A 86 3.50 9.06 -0.43
CA TYR A 86 4.00 8.15 -1.45
C TYR A 86 3.94 8.81 -2.81
N SER A 87 5.08 8.89 -3.48
CA SER A 87 5.17 9.40 -4.86
C SER A 87 5.52 8.24 -5.79
N PRO A 88 4.58 7.77 -6.62
CA PRO A 88 4.82 6.64 -7.55
C PRO A 88 5.67 7.09 -8.75
N GLY A 89 6.63 7.87 -8.64
CA GLY A 89 7.44 8.43 -9.72
C GLY A 89 8.71 9.08 -9.21
N GLY A 90 9.43 8.41 -8.29
CA GLY A 90 10.80 8.81 -7.98
C GLY A 90 11.64 8.91 -9.25
N ARG A 91 12.77 9.64 -9.23
CA ARG A 91 13.67 10.04 -10.35
C ARG A 91 14.04 8.99 -11.41
N ARG A 92 13.52 7.77 -11.36
CA ARG A 92 13.63 6.74 -12.40
C ARG A 92 12.25 6.54 -13.04
N ALA A 93 12.05 7.11 -14.20
CA ALA A 93 10.95 6.77 -15.10
C ALA A 93 10.98 5.25 -15.34
N GLY A 94 9.89 4.56 -15.00
CA GLY A 94 9.77 3.11 -15.19
C GLY A 94 8.88 2.41 -14.16
N HIS A 95 8.40 3.10 -13.13
CA HIS A 95 7.47 2.52 -12.18
C HIS A 95 6.01 2.78 -12.58
N ASP A 96 5.61 2.23 -13.71
CA ASP A 96 4.20 2.11 -14.02
C ASP A 96 3.52 1.10 -13.07
N LYS A 97 2.21 1.02 -13.11
CA LYS A 97 1.43 0.13 -12.24
C LYS A 97 1.85 -1.33 -12.37
N VAL A 98 2.16 -1.79 -13.59
CA VAL A 98 2.59 -3.17 -13.87
C VAL A 98 3.93 -3.47 -13.20
N SER A 99 4.90 -2.57 -13.31
CA SER A 99 6.20 -2.72 -12.63
C SER A 99 6.05 -2.79 -11.11
N ARG A 100 5.17 -1.97 -10.52
CA ARG A 100 4.89 -2.03 -9.08
C ARG A 100 4.24 -3.36 -8.66
N ALA A 101 3.27 -3.84 -9.44
CA ALA A 101 2.63 -5.13 -9.19
C ALA A 101 3.65 -6.28 -9.28
N ASN A 102 4.50 -6.28 -10.31
CA ASN A 102 5.56 -7.28 -10.47
C ASN A 102 6.57 -7.25 -9.31
N ALA A 103 6.88 -6.07 -8.78
CA ALA A 103 7.81 -5.95 -7.65
C ALA A 103 7.29 -6.56 -6.34
N VAL A 104 5.97 -6.68 -6.16
CA VAL A 104 5.35 -7.29 -4.98
C VAL A 104 4.80 -8.70 -5.23
N ALA A 105 4.73 -9.16 -6.48
CA ALA A 105 4.24 -10.48 -6.82
C ALA A 105 4.94 -11.62 -6.04
N PRO A 106 6.28 -11.59 -5.84
CA PRO A 106 6.97 -12.62 -5.05
C PRO A 106 6.48 -12.74 -3.60
N MET A 107 5.93 -11.67 -3.01
CA MET A 107 5.37 -11.70 -1.66
C MET A 107 4.07 -12.53 -1.61
N PHE A 108 3.27 -12.49 -2.67
CA PHE A 108 2.09 -13.36 -2.82
C PHE A 108 2.50 -14.79 -3.10
N GLU A 109 3.45 -15.03 -4.00
CA GLU A 109 3.94 -16.36 -4.38
C GLU A 109 4.57 -17.11 -3.20
N SER A 110 5.25 -16.39 -2.31
CA SER A 110 5.84 -16.96 -1.09
C SER A 110 4.85 -17.19 0.07
N GLY A 111 3.56 -16.81 -0.11
CA GLY A 111 2.53 -16.96 0.91
C GLY A 111 2.67 -15.98 2.08
N MET A 112 3.38 -14.86 1.91
CA MET A 112 3.56 -13.86 2.95
C MET A 112 2.34 -12.94 3.13
N ILE A 113 1.42 -12.92 2.17
CA ILE A 113 0.25 -12.04 2.16
C ILE A 113 -0.99 -12.81 2.60
N TRP A 114 -1.62 -12.29 3.64
CA TRP A 114 -2.82 -12.85 4.26
C TRP A 114 -3.96 -11.84 4.23
N ALA A 115 -5.18 -12.31 4.33
CA ALA A 115 -6.38 -11.49 4.49
C ALA A 115 -7.33 -12.17 5.48
N THR A 116 -8.20 -11.38 6.10
CA THR A 116 -9.31 -11.90 6.91
C THR A 116 -10.38 -12.53 6.01
N GLU A 117 -11.27 -13.34 6.58
CA GLU A 117 -12.38 -14.00 5.85
C GLU A 117 -13.59 -13.06 5.63
N ASP A 118 -13.35 -11.76 5.55
CA ASP A 118 -14.39 -10.77 5.32
C ASP A 118 -14.78 -10.70 3.83
N HIS A 119 -16.05 -10.32 3.57
CA HIS A 119 -16.58 -10.26 2.19
C HIS A 119 -15.81 -9.30 1.27
N TRP A 120 -15.24 -8.23 1.81
CA TRP A 120 -14.44 -7.28 1.03
C TRP A 120 -13.07 -7.84 0.62
N ALA A 121 -12.55 -8.85 1.33
CA ALA A 121 -11.28 -9.49 0.98
C ALA A 121 -11.37 -10.18 -0.39
N GLN A 122 -12.52 -10.75 -0.72
CA GLN A 122 -12.76 -11.36 -2.03
C GLN A 122 -12.65 -10.33 -3.17
N GLU A 123 -13.15 -9.09 -2.98
CA GLU A 123 -13.03 -8.02 -3.96
C GLU A 123 -11.56 -7.64 -4.20
N VAL A 124 -10.75 -7.60 -3.13
CA VAL A 124 -9.30 -7.34 -3.24
C VAL A 124 -8.59 -8.44 -4.03
N ILE A 125 -8.90 -9.71 -3.73
CA ILE A 125 -8.31 -10.86 -4.42
C ILE A 125 -8.68 -10.83 -5.91
N GLU A 126 -9.95 -10.60 -6.23
CA GLU A 126 -10.45 -10.58 -7.61
C GLU A 126 -9.84 -9.44 -8.43
N GLU A 127 -9.76 -8.22 -7.90
CA GLU A 127 -9.17 -7.08 -8.60
C GLU A 127 -7.65 -7.28 -8.80
N CYS A 128 -6.94 -7.77 -7.79
CA CYS A 128 -5.51 -8.09 -7.92
C CYS A 128 -5.26 -9.22 -8.92
N ALA A 129 -6.08 -10.27 -8.94
CA ALA A 129 -5.93 -11.39 -9.87
C ALA A 129 -6.27 -11.02 -11.32
N ALA A 130 -7.20 -10.07 -11.53
CA ALA A 130 -7.58 -9.61 -12.86
C ALA A 130 -6.57 -8.61 -13.46
N PHE A 131 -5.74 -7.99 -12.63
CA PHE A 131 -4.75 -7.00 -13.09
C PHE A 131 -3.69 -7.64 -14.02
N PRO A 132 -3.28 -7.00 -15.13
CA PRO A 132 -3.61 -5.64 -15.56
C PRO A 132 -4.84 -5.54 -16.48
N ASN A 133 -5.60 -6.61 -16.67
CA ASN A 133 -6.67 -6.69 -17.67
C ASN A 133 -8.08 -6.39 -17.05
N GLY A 134 -8.15 -6.10 -15.75
CA GLY A 134 -9.39 -5.76 -15.07
C GLY A 134 -9.88 -4.34 -15.40
N ASP A 135 -11.18 -4.08 -15.17
CA ASP A 135 -11.80 -2.78 -15.42
C ASP A 135 -11.40 -1.70 -14.39
N ASN A 136 -10.96 -2.12 -13.21
CA ASN A 136 -10.54 -1.27 -12.10
C ASN A 136 -9.16 -1.67 -11.62
N ASP A 137 -8.41 -0.71 -11.06
CA ASP A 137 -7.08 -0.93 -10.51
C ASP A 137 -6.79 -0.08 -9.24
N ASP A 138 -7.84 0.50 -8.66
CA ASP A 138 -7.70 1.36 -7.47
C ASP A 138 -7.29 0.56 -6.22
N ILE A 139 -7.79 -0.67 -6.07
CA ILE A 139 -7.39 -1.57 -4.98
C ILE A 139 -5.96 -2.07 -5.21
N VAL A 140 -5.60 -2.38 -6.47
CA VAL A 140 -4.23 -2.78 -6.83
C VAL A 140 -3.24 -1.67 -6.49
N ASP A 141 -3.57 -0.41 -6.82
CA ASP A 141 -2.73 0.74 -6.48
C ASP A 141 -2.54 0.87 -4.96
N SER A 142 -3.62 0.81 -4.18
CA SER A 142 -3.54 0.89 -2.71
C SER A 142 -2.73 -0.26 -2.11
N THR A 143 -2.95 -1.48 -2.60
CA THR A 143 -2.25 -2.70 -2.15
C THR A 143 -0.76 -2.62 -2.47
N THR A 144 -0.40 -2.37 -3.72
CA THR A 144 1.02 -2.35 -4.14
C THR A 144 1.82 -1.25 -3.45
N GLN A 145 1.22 -0.08 -3.21
CA GLN A 145 1.85 1.01 -2.44
C GLN A 145 2.15 0.59 -1.01
N ALA A 146 1.22 -0.09 -0.33
CA ALA A 146 1.41 -0.59 1.02
C ALA A 146 2.52 -1.63 1.07
N LEU A 147 2.49 -2.65 0.19
CA LEU A 147 3.47 -3.73 0.16
C LEU A 147 4.88 -3.22 -0.16
N LEU A 148 5.02 -2.31 -1.13
CA LEU A 148 6.29 -1.66 -1.43
C LEU A 148 6.83 -0.84 -0.25
N ARG A 149 5.95 -0.20 0.53
CA ARG A 149 6.36 0.53 1.72
C ARG A 149 6.91 -0.39 2.81
N PHE A 150 6.29 -1.54 3.02
CA PHE A 150 6.78 -2.55 3.97
C PHE A 150 8.14 -3.10 3.55
N ARG A 151 8.31 -3.41 2.26
CA ARG A 151 9.58 -3.88 1.70
C ARG A 151 10.67 -2.81 1.82
N ALA A 152 10.41 -1.58 1.40
CA ALA A 152 11.36 -0.47 1.48
C ALA A 152 11.72 -0.03 2.92
N GLY A 153 10.89 -0.37 3.89
CA GLY A 153 11.12 -0.10 5.31
C GLY A 153 11.83 -1.22 6.05
N ASN A 154 12.31 -2.26 5.36
CA ASN A 154 12.90 -3.47 5.93
C ASN A 154 12.01 -4.18 6.97
N PHE A 155 10.70 -3.99 6.90
CA PHE A 155 9.75 -4.76 7.71
C PHE A 155 9.60 -6.19 7.18
N ILE A 156 9.85 -6.38 5.88
CA ILE A 156 9.84 -7.65 5.17
C ILE A 156 10.98 -7.65 4.19
N SER A 157 11.84 -8.68 4.23
CA SER A 157 12.85 -8.98 3.22
C SER A 157 12.44 -10.20 2.40
N LEU A 158 12.76 -10.19 1.13
CA LEU A 158 12.68 -11.36 0.27
C LEU A 158 14.08 -11.97 0.13
N GLN A 159 14.14 -13.25 -0.11
CA GLN A 159 15.43 -13.95 -0.31
C GLN A 159 16.25 -13.34 -1.46
N SER A 160 15.57 -12.78 -2.48
CA SER A 160 16.21 -12.02 -3.56
C SER A 160 16.87 -10.70 -3.13
N ASP A 161 16.42 -10.11 -2.03
CA ASP A 161 17.00 -8.86 -1.51
C ASP A 161 18.35 -9.14 -0.82
N GLU A 162 18.52 -10.32 -0.20
CA GLU A 162 19.78 -10.76 0.43
C GLU A 162 20.86 -11.11 -0.61
N GLU A 163 20.46 -11.63 -1.79
CA GLU A 163 21.39 -11.92 -2.88
C GLU A 163 21.97 -10.65 -3.52
N ASP A 164 21.18 -9.57 -3.61
CA ASP A 164 21.63 -8.28 -4.15
C ASP A 164 22.61 -7.56 -3.20
N GLU A 165 22.39 -7.61 -1.88
CA GLU A 165 23.31 -7.04 -0.90
C GLU A 165 24.66 -7.79 -0.86
N SER A 166 24.65 -9.11 -1.01
CA SER A 166 25.89 -9.92 -1.03
C SER A 166 26.73 -9.69 -2.29
N SER A 167 26.14 -9.24 -3.38
CA SER A 167 26.87 -8.92 -4.63
C SER A 167 27.56 -7.55 -4.61
N ASP A 168 27.10 -6.63 -3.79
CA ASP A 168 27.65 -5.26 -3.71
C ASP A 168 28.86 -5.19 -2.74
N GLU A 169 28.93 -6.06 -1.74
CA GLU A 169 30.12 -6.16 -0.85
C GLU A 169 31.39 -6.71 -1.53
N SER A 170 31.27 -7.35 -2.70
CA SER A 170 32.40 -7.92 -3.43
C SER A 170 33.18 -6.92 -4.29
N LEU A 171 32.81 -5.64 -4.30
CA LEU A 171 33.42 -4.59 -5.13
C LEU A 171 34.23 -3.55 -4.35
N VAL A 172 34.70 -3.83 -3.15
CA VAL A 172 35.66 -2.97 -2.46
C VAL A 172 37.06 -3.24 -3.03
N PRO A 173 37.68 -2.31 -3.77
CA PRO A 173 39.06 -2.48 -4.21
C PRO A 173 40.00 -2.38 -3.00
N GLU A 174 40.76 -3.42 -2.73
CA GLU A 174 41.92 -3.32 -1.85
C GLU A 174 42.92 -2.34 -2.47
N TYR A 175 43.01 -1.14 -1.90
CA TYR A 175 44.14 -0.27 -2.14
C TYR A 175 45.27 -0.59 -1.15
N TYR A 176 46.34 -1.15 -1.69
CA TYR A 176 47.63 -1.11 -1.07
C TYR A 176 48.34 0.25 -1.34
#